data_46878ebf8ddeb871bd9f335c016b5e52
#
_entry.id   46878ebf8ddeb871bd9f335c016b5e52
#
_cell.length_a   1.000
_cell.length_b   1.000
_cell.length_c   1.000
_cell.angle_alpha   90.00
_cell.angle_beta   90.00
_cell.angle_gamma   90.00
#
_symmetry.space_group_name_H-M   'P 1'
#
loop_
_entity.id
_entity.type
_entity.pdbx_description
1 polymer ?
#
loop_
_entity_poly.entity_id
_entity_poly.type
_entity_poly.pdbx_seq_one_letter_code
_entity_poly.pdbx_strand_id
1 'polypeptide(L)'
;MMPALSRRLLLAAPALLLAAPARAVTLHEAALTQGGFVLGRAAPGTRLALDGRVVRVSSAGQFAFGFGRDHAAQARLVITPPSGAAETRVLNIAKRAWPTESISGLPPAQVTPDAETLTRIAREREKLAAVRAIETNLTGFAEGFIRPAPGRISGVFGSQRILNGQPRQPHYGLDFAAPTGTPVLACAGGRVTLADEFHFFGKLIVLDHGHGVNSLYAHLSEISVREGESIAKAQRIGAIGMTGRVTGPHLHFSLSWFLQWLDPQPVVLPA
;
A
#
# COMPACT_ATOMS: atom_id res chain seq x y z
N MET A 1 -53.36 -65.21 25.27
CA MET A 1 -51.95 -65.33 24.88
C MET A 1 -51.64 -64.13 24.06
N MET A 2 -51.06 -63.10 24.66
CA MET A 2 -50.67 -61.84 23.96
C MET A 2 -49.12 -61.80 23.83
N PRO A 3 -48.58 -61.43 22.68
CA PRO A 3 -47.11 -61.34 22.53
C PRO A 3 -46.62 -59.99 23.05
N ALA A 4 -45.44 -60.02 23.72
CA ALA A 4 -44.74 -58.91 24.30
C ALA A 4 -44.09 -58.00 23.25
N LEU A 5 -44.35 -56.67 23.37
CA LEU A 5 -43.69 -55.62 22.60
C LEU A 5 -42.26 -55.37 23.12
N SER A 6 -41.27 -55.66 22.28
CA SER A 6 -39.87 -55.36 22.54
C SER A 6 -39.59 -53.87 22.27
N ARG A 7 -39.23 -53.09 23.32
CA ARG A 7 -38.74 -51.74 23.22
C ARG A 7 -37.24 -51.76 22.76
N ARG A 8 -37.00 -51.46 21.49
CA ARG A 8 -35.67 -51.17 21.01
C ARG A 8 -35.31 -49.75 21.40
N LEU A 9 -34.37 -49.56 22.33
CA LEU A 9 -33.72 -48.30 22.60
C LEU A 9 -32.79 -47.96 21.41
N LEU A 10 -33.12 -46.90 20.67
CA LEU A 10 -32.22 -46.24 19.72
C LEU A 10 -31.26 -45.34 20.49
N LEU A 11 -30.03 -45.79 20.66
CA LEU A 11 -28.92 -44.97 21.13
C LEU A 11 -28.52 -44.02 19.98
N ALA A 12 -28.91 -42.77 20.07
CA ALA A 12 -28.40 -41.69 19.20
C ALA A 12 -26.97 -41.35 19.64
N ALA A 13 -25.98 -41.73 18.87
CA ALA A 13 -24.63 -41.29 19.05
C ALA A 13 -24.52 -39.79 18.72
N PRO A 14 -23.85 -38.96 19.57
CA PRO A 14 -23.64 -37.57 19.22
C PRO A 14 -22.69 -37.48 18.04
N ALA A 15 -23.14 -36.91 16.94
CA ALA A 15 -22.28 -36.54 15.82
C ALA A 15 -21.30 -35.46 16.31
N LEU A 16 -20.04 -35.81 16.54
CA LEU A 16 -18.94 -34.84 16.68
C LEU A 16 -18.83 -34.12 15.33
N LEU A 17 -19.34 -32.91 15.24
CA LEU A 17 -18.98 -31.96 14.20
C LEU A 17 -17.51 -31.61 14.38
N LEU A 18 -16.62 -32.32 13.67
CA LEU A 18 -15.23 -31.91 13.47
C LEU A 18 -15.28 -30.58 12.72
N ALA A 19 -15.15 -29.48 13.45
CA ALA A 19 -14.91 -28.19 12.86
C ALA A 19 -13.62 -28.29 12.02
N ALA A 20 -13.73 -28.16 10.72
CA ALA A 20 -12.57 -28.08 9.83
C ALA A 20 -11.64 -26.99 10.40
N PRO A 21 -10.32 -27.20 10.48
CA PRO A 21 -9.40 -26.21 10.98
C PRO A 21 -9.56 -24.96 10.11
N ALA A 22 -10.03 -23.86 10.71
CA ALA A 22 -10.09 -22.58 10.05
C ALA A 22 -8.69 -22.31 9.49
N ARG A 23 -8.58 -22.12 8.15
CA ARG A 23 -7.30 -21.79 7.51
C ARG A 23 -6.75 -20.56 8.21
N ALA A 24 -5.72 -20.77 9.02
CA ALA A 24 -5.28 -19.78 10.00
C ALA A 24 -4.92 -18.44 9.34
N VAL A 25 -4.23 -18.44 8.20
CA VAL A 25 -3.86 -17.24 7.43
C VAL A 25 -3.73 -17.58 5.94
N THR A 26 -4.38 -16.78 5.10
CA THR A 26 -4.19 -16.81 3.64
C THR A 26 -3.50 -15.54 3.17
N LEU A 27 -2.53 -15.69 2.26
CA LEU A 27 -1.77 -14.59 1.64
C LEU A 27 -1.95 -14.63 0.12
N HIS A 28 -1.86 -13.48 -0.52
CA HIS A 28 -1.70 -13.41 -1.97
C HIS A 28 -0.22 -13.65 -2.31
N GLU A 29 0.17 -14.91 -2.57
CA GLU A 29 1.57 -15.34 -2.69
C GLU A 29 2.34 -14.68 -3.84
N ALA A 30 1.67 -14.33 -4.95
CA ALA A 30 2.28 -13.60 -6.06
C ALA A 30 2.86 -12.23 -5.66
N ALA A 31 2.47 -11.69 -4.50
CA ALA A 31 2.98 -10.44 -3.95
C ALA A 31 4.23 -10.61 -3.06
N LEU A 32 4.74 -11.84 -2.87
CA LEU A 32 5.96 -12.11 -2.09
C LEU A 32 7.22 -11.78 -2.93
N THR A 33 7.40 -10.52 -3.23
CA THR A 33 8.51 -10.00 -4.03
C THR A 33 8.95 -8.62 -3.51
N GLN A 34 10.16 -8.20 -3.85
CA GLN A 34 10.61 -6.83 -3.60
C GLN A 34 9.65 -5.82 -4.24
N GLY A 35 9.24 -4.80 -3.46
CA GLY A 35 8.17 -3.86 -3.84
C GLY A 35 6.75 -4.40 -3.63
N GLY A 36 6.57 -5.67 -3.24
CA GLY A 36 5.27 -6.33 -3.20
C GLY A 36 4.34 -5.80 -2.11
N PHE A 37 3.04 -5.71 -2.43
CA PHE A 37 1.96 -5.38 -1.52
C PHE A 37 1.09 -6.62 -1.29
N VAL A 38 1.04 -7.10 -0.07
CA VAL A 38 0.35 -8.34 0.31
C VAL A 38 -0.97 -8.01 0.99
N LEU A 39 -2.06 -8.50 0.42
CA LEU A 39 -3.37 -8.57 1.06
C LEU A 39 -3.57 -9.99 1.59
N GLY A 40 -4.20 -10.11 2.76
CA GLY A 40 -4.47 -11.40 3.36
C GLY A 40 -5.73 -11.44 4.20
N ARG A 41 -6.09 -12.67 4.59
CA ARG A 41 -7.17 -12.93 5.54
C ARG A 41 -6.69 -13.87 6.64
N ALA A 42 -7.14 -13.61 7.84
CA ALA A 42 -6.92 -14.42 9.04
C ALA A 42 -8.24 -14.64 9.78
N ALA A 43 -8.31 -15.62 10.64
CA ALA A 43 -9.43 -15.74 11.56
C ALA A 43 -9.50 -14.48 12.46
N PRO A 44 -10.71 -13.95 12.76
CA PRO A 44 -10.86 -12.83 13.68
C PRO A 44 -10.16 -13.12 15.03
N GLY A 45 -9.45 -12.12 15.58
CA GLY A 45 -8.67 -12.26 16.81
C GLY A 45 -7.26 -12.85 16.62
N THR A 46 -6.89 -13.26 15.41
CA THR A 46 -5.49 -13.61 15.10
C THR A 46 -4.58 -12.39 15.26
N ARG A 47 -3.43 -12.56 15.91
CA ARG A 47 -2.37 -11.56 15.98
C ARG A 47 -1.27 -11.93 15.01
N LEU A 48 -0.82 -10.93 14.25
CA LEU A 48 0.22 -11.08 13.24
C LEU A 48 1.38 -10.12 13.54
N ALA A 49 2.61 -10.58 13.28
CA ALA A 49 3.79 -9.71 13.27
C ALA A 49 4.72 -10.10 12.11
N LEU A 50 5.12 -9.12 11.30
CA LEU A 50 6.08 -9.28 10.20
C LEU A 50 7.41 -8.65 10.63
N ASP A 51 8.48 -9.44 10.71
CA ASP A 51 9.81 -9.01 11.14
C ASP A 51 9.80 -8.18 12.44
N GLY A 52 8.94 -8.59 13.39
CA GLY A 52 8.75 -7.94 14.68
C GLY A 52 7.76 -6.75 14.66
N ARG A 53 7.33 -6.25 13.50
CA ARG A 53 6.28 -5.23 13.42
C ARG A 53 4.90 -5.87 13.48
N VAL A 54 4.05 -5.36 14.36
CA VAL A 54 2.63 -5.77 14.43
C VAL A 54 1.95 -5.47 13.09
N VAL A 55 1.23 -6.47 12.56
CA VAL A 55 0.33 -6.34 11.40
C VAL A 55 -1.10 -6.39 11.92
N ARG A 56 -1.80 -5.28 11.78
CA ARG A 56 -3.18 -5.17 12.25
C ARG A 56 -4.11 -6.07 11.44
N VAL A 57 -5.00 -6.78 12.13
CA VAL A 57 -6.07 -7.60 11.55
C VAL A 57 -7.41 -6.94 11.88
N SER A 58 -8.25 -6.70 10.87
CA SER A 58 -9.58 -6.12 11.05
C SER A 58 -10.53 -7.10 11.73
N SER A 59 -11.68 -6.63 12.22
CA SER A 59 -12.75 -7.48 12.76
C SER A 59 -13.29 -8.49 11.73
N ALA A 60 -13.16 -8.18 10.43
CA ALA A 60 -13.50 -9.09 9.32
C ALA A 60 -12.33 -10.01 8.92
N GLY A 61 -11.21 -9.99 9.67
CA GLY A 61 -10.04 -10.82 9.41
C GLY A 61 -9.13 -10.33 8.29
N GLN A 62 -9.34 -9.12 7.75
CA GLN A 62 -8.52 -8.57 6.66
C GLN A 62 -7.26 -7.92 7.22
N PHE A 63 -6.14 -8.05 6.51
CA PHE A 63 -4.89 -7.39 6.83
C PHE A 63 -4.08 -7.08 5.58
N ALA A 64 -3.11 -6.18 5.72
CA ALA A 64 -2.17 -5.82 4.67
C ALA A 64 -0.77 -5.63 5.24
N PHE A 65 0.24 -5.92 4.44
CA PHE A 65 1.63 -5.54 4.66
C PHE A 65 2.38 -5.47 3.33
N GLY A 66 3.63 -5.02 3.36
CA GLY A 66 4.41 -4.95 2.12
C GLY A 66 5.91 -4.98 2.33
N PHE A 67 6.62 -5.21 1.24
CA PHE A 67 8.08 -5.34 1.18
C PHE A 67 8.67 -4.18 0.39
N GLY A 68 9.62 -3.47 0.98
CA GLY A 68 10.31 -2.39 0.27
C GLY A 68 11.09 -2.88 -0.95
N ARG A 69 11.54 -1.91 -1.77
CA ARG A 69 12.29 -2.14 -3.01
C ARG A 69 13.51 -3.07 -2.84
N ASP A 70 14.23 -2.90 -1.74
CA ASP A 70 15.49 -3.59 -1.46
C ASP A 70 15.35 -4.54 -0.24
N HIS A 71 14.14 -5.08 -0.03
CA HIS A 71 13.87 -6.01 1.06
C HIS A 71 14.77 -7.25 0.97
N ALA A 72 15.15 -7.80 2.11
CA ALA A 72 15.91 -9.05 2.20
C ALA A 72 15.16 -10.21 1.53
N ALA A 73 15.90 -11.27 1.18
CA ALA A 73 15.33 -12.45 0.49
C ALA A 73 14.31 -13.23 1.36
N GLN A 74 14.24 -12.95 2.65
CA GLN A 74 13.31 -13.62 3.57
C GLN A 74 12.70 -12.61 4.53
N ALA A 75 11.48 -12.90 4.98
CA ALA A 75 10.77 -12.23 6.05
C ALA A 75 10.15 -13.26 7.00
N ARG A 76 9.97 -12.92 8.27
CA ARG A 76 9.38 -13.79 9.29
C ARG A 76 7.98 -13.30 9.66
N LEU A 77 6.96 -14.08 9.29
CA LEU A 77 5.58 -13.83 9.71
C LEU A 77 5.25 -14.71 10.92
N VAL A 78 5.10 -14.08 12.09
CA VAL A 78 4.63 -14.72 13.30
C VAL A 78 3.11 -14.64 13.33
N ILE A 79 2.45 -15.78 13.48
CA ILE A 79 1.00 -15.93 13.50
C ILE A 79 0.61 -16.49 14.86
N THR A 80 -0.20 -15.77 15.62
CA THR A 80 -0.76 -16.21 16.88
C THR A 80 -2.29 -16.30 16.73
N PRO A 81 -2.83 -17.50 16.54
CA PRO A 81 -4.28 -17.67 16.39
C PRO A 81 -5.01 -17.36 17.71
N PRO A 82 -6.34 -17.14 17.69
CA PRO A 82 -7.13 -16.92 18.91
C PRO A 82 -7.06 -18.08 19.89
N SER A 83 -6.84 -19.29 19.38
CA SER A 83 -6.66 -20.53 20.16
C SER A 83 -5.58 -21.38 19.51
N GLY A 84 -4.74 -22.03 20.33
CA GLY A 84 -3.63 -22.84 19.86
C GLY A 84 -2.28 -22.15 20.00
N ALA A 85 -1.23 -22.81 19.52
CA ALA A 85 0.14 -22.32 19.59
C ALA A 85 0.43 -21.30 18.47
N ALA A 86 1.34 -20.37 18.77
CA ALA A 86 1.89 -19.49 17.75
C ALA A 86 2.78 -20.29 16.77
N GLU A 87 2.72 -19.91 15.49
CA GLU A 87 3.61 -20.43 14.45
C GLU A 87 4.45 -19.31 13.84
N THR A 88 5.61 -19.65 13.30
CA THR A 88 6.42 -18.76 12.50
C THR A 88 6.52 -19.29 11.07
N ARG A 89 6.09 -18.46 10.11
CA ARG A 89 6.20 -18.76 8.69
C ARG A 89 7.32 -17.92 8.09
N VAL A 90 8.30 -18.56 7.46
CA VAL A 90 9.32 -17.88 6.67
C VAL A 90 8.75 -17.63 5.27
N LEU A 91 8.70 -16.36 4.88
CA LEU A 91 8.27 -15.94 3.56
C LEU A 91 9.52 -15.71 2.70
N ASN A 92 9.61 -16.39 1.56
CA ASN A 92 10.67 -16.17 0.59
C ASN A 92 10.27 -15.01 -0.34
N ILE A 93 11.07 -13.95 -0.33
CA ILE A 93 10.81 -12.71 -1.08
C ILE A 93 11.62 -12.74 -2.38
N ALA A 94 10.93 -12.81 -3.51
CA ALA A 94 11.58 -12.81 -4.81
C ALA A 94 12.31 -11.50 -5.06
N LYS A 95 13.58 -11.60 -5.45
CA LYS A 95 14.40 -10.45 -5.85
C LYS A 95 13.93 -9.95 -7.22
N ARG A 96 13.95 -8.61 -7.40
CA ARG A 96 13.65 -7.96 -8.68
C ARG A 96 14.89 -7.24 -9.23
N ALA A 97 14.98 -7.19 -10.55
CA ALA A 97 15.91 -6.31 -11.25
C ALA A 97 15.23 -4.95 -11.48
N TRP A 98 15.95 -3.89 -11.17
CA TRP A 98 15.42 -2.53 -11.29
C TRP A 98 16.11 -1.82 -12.46
N PRO A 99 15.37 -1.21 -13.40
CA PRO A 99 15.97 -0.44 -14.49
C PRO A 99 16.63 0.82 -13.96
N THR A 100 17.59 1.35 -14.74
CA THR A 100 18.18 2.66 -14.50
C THR A 100 17.54 3.67 -15.45
N GLU A 101 17.10 4.81 -14.91
CA GLU A 101 16.52 5.92 -15.64
C GLU A 101 17.44 7.15 -15.54
N SER A 102 17.97 7.59 -16.67
CA SER A 102 18.83 8.78 -16.76
C SER A 102 18.04 9.97 -17.30
N ILE A 103 17.93 11.04 -16.51
CA ILE A 103 17.23 12.28 -16.85
C ILE A 103 18.26 13.40 -16.92
N SER A 104 18.37 14.05 -18.06
CA SER A 104 19.30 15.16 -18.31
C SER A 104 18.53 16.46 -18.60
N GLY A 105 19.23 17.60 -18.49
CA GLY A 105 18.66 18.91 -18.78
C GLY A 105 17.79 19.50 -17.66
N LEU A 106 17.83 18.92 -16.46
CA LEU A 106 17.17 19.52 -15.30
C LEU A 106 17.92 20.78 -14.84
N PRO A 107 17.22 21.86 -14.42
CA PRO A 107 17.84 23.01 -13.80
C PRO A 107 18.73 22.60 -12.62
N PRO A 108 19.95 23.15 -12.48
CA PRO A 108 20.88 22.77 -11.41
C PRO A 108 20.26 22.83 -10.02
N ALA A 109 19.45 23.83 -9.70
CA ALA A 109 18.75 23.97 -8.43
C ALA A 109 17.78 22.80 -8.12
N GLN A 110 17.24 22.11 -9.13
CA GLN A 110 16.41 20.94 -8.93
C GLN A 110 17.20 19.67 -8.65
N VAL A 111 18.50 19.65 -8.97
CA VAL A 111 19.41 18.53 -8.75
C VAL A 111 20.23 18.75 -7.48
N THR A 112 20.72 19.97 -7.27
CA THR A 112 21.54 20.38 -6.12
C THR A 112 20.93 21.68 -5.53
N PRO A 113 19.88 21.57 -4.70
CA PRO A 113 19.25 22.73 -4.06
C PRO A 113 20.22 23.44 -3.10
N ASP A 114 19.96 24.73 -2.84
CA ASP A 114 20.67 25.52 -1.84
C ASP A 114 20.29 25.10 -0.40
N ALA A 115 20.98 25.67 0.59
CA ALA A 115 20.82 25.32 2.01
C ALA A 115 19.41 25.61 2.55
N GLU A 116 18.77 26.70 2.12
CA GLU A 116 17.40 27.06 2.54
C GLU A 116 16.40 26.07 1.98
N THR A 117 16.49 25.75 0.69
CA THR A 117 15.67 24.74 0.02
C THR A 117 15.89 23.35 0.64
N LEU A 118 17.12 22.97 0.98
CA LEU A 118 17.40 21.70 1.67
C LEU A 118 16.74 21.64 3.05
N THR A 119 16.72 22.75 3.78
CA THR A 119 16.02 22.85 5.08
C THR A 119 14.51 22.67 4.90
N ARG A 120 13.91 23.30 3.89
CA ARG A 120 12.50 23.10 3.52
C ARG A 120 12.23 21.62 3.18
N ILE A 121 13.03 21.01 2.32
CA ILE A 121 12.90 19.61 1.92
C ILE A 121 12.98 18.67 3.13
N ALA A 122 13.85 18.95 4.11
CA ALA A 122 13.95 18.16 5.33
C ALA A 122 12.64 18.19 6.13
N ARG A 123 12.05 19.37 6.37
CA ARG A 123 10.75 19.52 7.04
C ARG A 123 9.60 18.82 6.30
N GLU A 124 9.58 18.94 4.97
CA GLU A 124 8.59 18.27 4.11
C GLU A 124 8.69 16.74 4.21
N ARG A 125 9.92 16.19 4.27
CA ARG A 125 10.16 14.75 4.47
C ARG A 125 9.67 14.28 5.85
N GLU A 126 9.93 15.04 6.90
CA GLU A 126 9.46 14.75 8.25
C GLU A 126 7.93 14.77 8.30
N LYS A 127 7.27 15.79 7.71
CA LYS A 127 5.82 15.89 7.62
C LYS A 127 5.23 14.68 6.87
N LEU A 128 5.81 14.31 5.72
CA LEU A 128 5.36 13.15 4.95
C LEU A 128 5.56 11.83 5.71
N ALA A 129 6.69 11.68 6.42
CA ALA A 129 6.93 10.50 7.24
C ALA A 129 5.93 10.38 8.39
N ALA A 130 5.62 11.49 9.06
CA ALA A 130 4.66 11.53 10.15
C ALA A 130 3.25 11.08 9.72
N VAL A 131 2.72 11.60 8.60
CA VAL A 131 1.39 11.20 8.11
C VAL A 131 1.35 9.75 7.64
N ARG A 132 2.43 9.23 7.06
CA ARG A 132 2.52 7.82 6.65
C ARG A 132 2.72 6.85 7.81
N ALA A 133 3.16 7.33 8.96
CA ALA A 133 3.29 6.52 10.18
C ALA A 133 1.94 6.32 10.91
N ILE A 134 0.90 7.06 10.53
CA ILE A 134 -0.44 6.96 11.11
C ILE A 134 -0.99 5.55 10.86
N GLU A 135 -1.58 4.96 11.89
CA GLU A 135 -2.28 3.69 11.80
C GLU A 135 -3.72 3.87 12.28
N THR A 136 -4.68 3.66 11.39
CA THR A 136 -6.10 3.74 11.70
C THR A 136 -6.81 2.38 11.55
N ASN A 137 -8.06 2.31 12.02
CA ASN A 137 -8.94 1.13 11.85
C ASN A 137 -9.73 1.15 10.53
N LEU A 138 -9.45 2.10 9.63
CA LEU A 138 -10.04 2.10 8.30
C LEU A 138 -9.69 0.79 7.57
N THR A 139 -10.54 0.41 6.63
CA THR A 139 -10.38 -0.82 5.84
C THR A 139 -10.52 -0.59 4.34
N GLY A 140 -10.29 0.66 3.89
CA GLY A 140 -10.34 1.02 2.48
C GLY A 140 -9.37 0.20 1.61
N PHE A 141 -8.22 -0.19 2.18
CA PHE A 141 -7.27 -1.09 1.50
C PHE A 141 -7.89 -2.43 1.08
N ALA A 142 -8.93 -2.89 1.76
CA ALA A 142 -9.57 -4.18 1.51
C ALA A 142 -10.64 -4.13 0.40
N GLU A 143 -11.02 -2.93 -0.08
CA GLU A 143 -11.92 -2.75 -1.22
C GLU A 143 -11.25 -3.05 -2.57
N GLY A 144 -9.93 -3.28 -2.55
CA GLY A 144 -9.08 -3.32 -3.74
C GLY A 144 -8.87 -1.92 -4.34
N PHE A 145 -7.88 -1.81 -5.20
CA PHE A 145 -7.44 -0.54 -5.76
C PHE A 145 -7.87 -0.39 -7.22
N ILE A 146 -8.13 0.85 -7.63
CA ILE A 146 -8.36 1.20 -9.03
C ILE A 146 -7.22 2.07 -9.53
N ARG A 147 -7.08 2.14 -10.83
CA ARG A 147 -6.20 3.08 -11.52
C ARG A 147 -6.62 4.53 -11.21
N PRO A 148 -5.71 5.39 -10.69
CA PRO A 148 -6.09 6.72 -10.22
C PRO A 148 -6.25 7.75 -11.33
N ALA A 149 -5.67 7.52 -12.53
CA ALA A 149 -5.78 8.40 -13.68
C ALA A 149 -5.57 7.65 -14.99
N PRO A 150 -6.14 8.12 -16.12
CA PRO A 150 -5.81 7.62 -17.45
C PRO A 150 -4.38 8.01 -17.84
N GLY A 151 -3.94 7.58 -19.03
CA GLY A 151 -2.66 7.96 -19.61
C GLY A 151 -1.69 6.79 -19.74
N ARG A 152 -0.60 6.98 -20.49
CA ARG A 152 0.46 5.97 -20.61
C ARG A 152 1.32 5.92 -19.35
N ILE A 153 1.87 4.77 -19.02
CA ILE A 153 2.90 4.67 -17.99
C ILE A 153 4.19 5.31 -18.52
N SER A 154 4.71 6.30 -17.81
CA SER A 154 5.91 7.05 -18.16
C SER A 154 7.06 6.89 -17.17
N GLY A 155 6.82 6.37 -15.98
CA GLY A 155 7.81 6.01 -14.98
C GLY A 155 7.33 4.83 -14.16
N VAL A 156 8.21 3.88 -13.84
CA VAL A 156 7.89 2.67 -13.10
C VAL A 156 8.56 2.64 -11.73
N PHE A 157 7.92 1.98 -10.77
CA PHE A 157 8.47 1.82 -9.43
C PHE A 157 9.82 1.10 -9.46
N GLY A 158 10.73 1.54 -8.60
CA GLY A 158 12.02 0.90 -8.37
C GLY A 158 13.15 1.35 -9.32
N SER A 159 12.84 2.08 -10.41
CA SER A 159 13.87 2.62 -11.32
C SER A 159 14.91 3.43 -10.57
N GLN A 160 16.19 3.08 -10.74
CA GLN A 160 17.30 3.88 -10.20
C GLN A 160 17.41 5.18 -10.99
N ARG A 161 17.26 6.33 -10.34
CA ARG A 161 17.35 7.63 -11.01
C ARG A 161 18.76 8.17 -11.03
N ILE A 162 19.20 8.62 -12.20
CA ILE A 162 20.41 9.39 -12.42
C ILE A 162 19.96 10.75 -12.99
N LEU A 163 20.13 11.84 -12.21
CA LEU A 163 19.72 13.18 -12.60
C LEU A 163 20.95 14.01 -12.95
N ASN A 164 21.04 14.48 -14.20
CA ASN A 164 22.23 15.20 -14.71
C ASN A 164 23.55 14.46 -14.37
N GLY A 165 23.59 13.14 -14.55
CA GLY A 165 24.75 12.30 -14.24
C GLY A 165 24.94 11.95 -12.76
N GLN A 166 24.10 12.45 -11.85
CA GLN A 166 24.23 12.21 -10.40
C GLN A 166 23.22 11.16 -9.94
N PRO A 167 23.64 10.05 -9.29
CA PRO A 167 22.72 9.08 -8.68
C PRO A 167 21.85 9.76 -7.62
N ARG A 168 20.56 9.46 -7.65
CA ARG A 168 19.54 9.95 -6.72
C ARG A 168 18.71 8.78 -6.18
N GLN A 169 17.79 9.08 -5.27
CA GLN A 169 16.85 8.06 -4.76
C GLN A 169 16.09 7.41 -5.92
N PRO A 170 15.82 6.10 -5.84
CA PRO A 170 14.98 5.42 -6.80
C PRO A 170 13.60 6.08 -6.95
N HIS A 171 12.94 5.79 -8.05
CA HIS A 171 11.55 6.18 -8.25
C HIS A 171 10.63 5.31 -7.39
N TYR A 172 9.94 5.91 -6.43
CA TYR A 172 9.06 5.19 -5.50
C TYR A 172 7.58 5.36 -5.86
N GLY A 173 7.26 5.27 -7.14
CA GLY A 173 5.89 5.38 -7.64
C GLY A 173 5.71 4.89 -9.07
N LEU A 174 4.53 5.13 -9.58
CA LEU A 174 4.11 4.86 -10.96
C LEU A 174 3.62 6.17 -11.56
N ASP A 175 4.16 6.56 -12.71
CA ASP A 175 3.81 7.82 -13.35
C ASP A 175 2.83 7.60 -14.49
N PHE A 176 1.71 8.36 -14.48
CA PHE A 176 0.67 8.35 -15.51
C PHE A 176 0.74 9.66 -16.31
N ALA A 177 1.34 9.62 -17.50
CA ALA A 177 1.43 10.79 -18.36
C ALA A 177 0.09 11.07 -19.05
N ALA A 178 -0.49 12.24 -18.75
CA ALA A 178 -1.70 12.75 -19.37
C ALA A 178 -1.72 14.30 -19.30
N PRO A 179 -2.58 14.99 -20.08
CA PRO A 179 -2.65 16.45 -20.08
C PRO A 179 -2.97 17.03 -18.70
N THR A 180 -2.44 18.22 -18.43
CA THR A 180 -2.84 19.04 -17.27
C THR A 180 -4.35 19.22 -17.24
N GLY A 181 -4.97 19.11 -16.04
CA GLY A 181 -6.41 19.17 -15.86
C GLY A 181 -7.11 17.80 -15.92
N THR A 182 -6.43 16.73 -16.34
CA THR A 182 -6.99 15.37 -16.32
C THR A 182 -7.41 15.00 -14.90
N PRO A 183 -8.65 14.52 -14.65
CA PRO A 183 -9.10 14.15 -13.33
C PRO A 183 -8.25 13.06 -12.67
N VAL A 184 -7.97 13.24 -11.37
CA VAL A 184 -7.33 12.25 -10.50
C VAL A 184 -8.35 11.71 -9.52
N LEU A 185 -8.45 10.39 -9.44
CA LEU A 185 -9.39 9.65 -8.60
C LEU A 185 -8.69 8.97 -7.44
N ALA A 186 -9.38 8.88 -6.31
CA ALA A 186 -8.92 8.08 -5.18
C ALA A 186 -8.87 6.59 -5.56
N CYS A 187 -7.71 5.95 -5.42
CA CYS A 187 -7.51 4.55 -5.79
C CYS A 187 -8.31 3.57 -4.91
N ALA A 188 -8.62 3.95 -3.68
CA ALA A 188 -9.42 3.23 -2.70
C ALA A 188 -10.06 4.22 -1.72
N GLY A 189 -11.06 3.79 -0.95
CA GLY A 189 -11.64 4.58 0.13
C GLY A 189 -10.64 4.90 1.23
N GLY A 190 -10.78 6.04 1.92
CA GLY A 190 -9.86 6.45 2.96
C GLY A 190 -10.14 7.82 3.55
N ARG A 191 -9.10 8.39 4.17
CA ARG A 191 -9.12 9.74 4.74
C ARG A 191 -7.93 10.54 4.24
N VAL A 192 -8.13 11.80 3.92
CA VAL A 192 -7.04 12.72 3.57
C VAL A 192 -6.21 13.01 4.82
N THR A 193 -4.93 12.63 4.80
CA THR A 193 -3.98 12.91 5.89
C THR A 193 -3.01 14.03 5.55
N LEU A 194 -2.90 14.39 4.28
CA LEU A 194 -2.11 15.52 3.80
C LEU A 194 -2.71 16.07 2.51
N ALA A 195 -2.82 17.39 2.43
CA ALA A 195 -3.15 18.15 1.22
C ALA A 195 -2.30 19.43 1.24
N ASP A 196 -1.19 19.46 0.47
CA ASP A 196 -0.15 20.50 0.62
C ASP A 196 0.64 20.70 -0.68
N GLU A 197 1.64 21.59 -0.64
CA GLU A 197 2.57 21.81 -1.75
C GLU A 197 4.03 21.71 -1.28
N PHE A 198 4.75 20.70 -1.78
CA PHE A 198 6.14 20.38 -1.44
C PHE A 198 7.09 20.72 -2.60
N HIS A 199 8.33 20.99 -2.26
CA HIS A 199 9.34 21.41 -3.24
C HIS A 199 9.49 20.42 -4.41
N PHE A 200 9.63 19.13 -4.12
CA PHE A 200 9.82 18.13 -5.17
C PHE A 200 8.51 17.54 -5.68
N PHE A 201 7.52 17.33 -4.83
CA PHE A 201 6.24 16.73 -5.19
C PHE A 201 5.25 17.73 -5.80
N GLY A 202 5.52 19.06 -5.69
CA GLY A 202 4.51 20.06 -6.01
C GLY A 202 3.27 19.87 -5.15
N LYS A 203 2.10 20.20 -5.69
CA LYS A 203 0.82 19.95 -5.03
C LYS A 203 0.60 18.45 -4.89
N LEU A 204 0.33 18.00 -3.65
CA LEU A 204 0.18 16.57 -3.35
C LEU A 204 -0.96 16.30 -2.38
N ILE A 205 -1.48 15.08 -2.45
CA ILE A 205 -2.47 14.52 -1.53
C ILE A 205 -1.92 13.19 -1.01
N VAL A 206 -2.13 12.91 0.29
CA VAL A 206 -1.93 11.57 0.88
C VAL A 206 -3.25 11.11 1.46
N LEU A 207 -3.65 9.88 1.12
CA LEU A 207 -4.81 9.19 1.70
C LEU A 207 -4.33 8.05 2.60
N ASP A 208 -4.89 7.97 3.80
CA ASP A 208 -4.82 6.79 4.67
C ASP A 208 -5.98 5.85 4.35
N HIS A 209 -5.67 4.61 4.01
CA HIS A 209 -6.62 3.56 3.71
C HIS A 209 -6.82 2.58 4.88
N GLY A 210 -6.16 2.85 6.02
CA GLY A 210 -6.16 2.02 7.21
C GLY A 210 -5.00 1.03 7.28
N HIS A 211 -4.73 0.54 8.49
CA HIS A 211 -3.69 -0.45 8.79
C HIS A 211 -2.28 -0.06 8.31
N GLY A 212 -1.98 1.26 8.24
CA GLY A 212 -0.73 1.79 7.75
C GLY A 212 -0.59 1.81 6.22
N VAL A 213 -1.64 1.50 5.47
CA VAL A 213 -1.65 1.57 4.01
C VAL A 213 -1.98 2.99 3.57
N ASN A 214 -1.10 3.59 2.77
CA ASN A 214 -1.26 4.96 2.27
C ASN A 214 -1.05 5.03 0.76
N SER A 215 -1.77 5.94 0.10
CA SER A 215 -1.49 6.36 -1.28
C SER A 215 -1.11 7.84 -1.34
N LEU A 216 -0.21 8.20 -2.27
CA LEU A 216 0.25 9.55 -2.52
C LEU A 216 0.02 9.91 -3.99
N TYR A 217 -0.50 11.10 -4.22
CA TYR A 217 -0.80 11.68 -5.53
C TYR A 217 -0.07 13.01 -5.64
N ALA A 218 0.86 13.16 -6.58
CA ALA A 218 1.69 14.36 -6.66
C ALA A 218 1.72 14.98 -8.06
N HIS A 219 2.38 16.14 -8.15
CA HIS A 219 2.48 16.99 -9.34
C HIS A 219 1.15 17.56 -9.80
N LEU A 220 0.17 17.69 -8.90
CA LEU A 220 -1.18 18.12 -9.21
C LEU A 220 -1.23 19.59 -9.65
N SER A 221 -2.17 19.91 -10.53
CA SER A 221 -2.56 21.31 -10.82
C SER A 221 -3.61 21.82 -9.82
N GLU A 222 -4.43 20.89 -9.29
CA GLU A 222 -5.55 21.18 -8.40
C GLU A 222 -5.62 20.14 -7.30
N ILE A 223 -5.87 20.59 -6.06
CA ILE A 223 -6.28 19.78 -4.92
C ILE A 223 -7.75 20.11 -4.67
N SER A 224 -8.66 19.12 -4.80
CA SER A 224 -10.11 19.30 -4.67
C SER A 224 -10.66 18.81 -3.33
N VAL A 225 -9.79 18.45 -2.38
CA VAL A 225 -10.13 17.88 -1.07
C VAL A 225 -9.30 18.54 0.03
N ARG A 226 -9.66 18.35 1.29
CA ARG A 226 -8.97 18.92 2.46
C ARG A 226 -8.57 17.85 3.47
N GLU A 227 -7.57 18.16 4.29
CA GLU A 227 -7.14 17.28 5.38
C GLU A 227 -8.30 16.94 6.32
N GLY A 228 -8.38 15.67 6.73
CA GLY A 228 -9.44 15.12 7.56
C GLY A 228 -10.69 14.65 6.80
N GLU A 229 -10.83 14.97 5.51
CA GLU A 229 -11.98 14.58 4.69
C GLU A 229 -11.99 13.06 4.46
N SER A 230 -13.17 12.44 4.58
CA SER A 230 -13.39 11.05 4.22
C SER A 230 -13.68 10.93 2.73
N ILE A 231 -12.96 10.05 2.04
CA ILE A 231 -12.97 9.90 0.59
C ILE A 231 -13.48 8.52 0.22
N ALA A 232 -14.43 8.47 -0.72
CA ALA A 232 -14.86 7.21 -1.32
C ALA A 232 -13.90 6.78 -2.44
N LYS A 233 -13.81 5.47 -2.67
CA LYS A 233 -13.11 4.92 -3.85
C LYS A 233 -13.70 5.51 -5.13
N ALA A 234 -12.84 5.87 -6.09
CA ALA A 234 -13.16 6.53 -7.35
C ALA A 234 -13.68 7.98 -7.21
N GLN A 235 -13.72 8.57 -6.02
CA GLN A 235 -14.00 10.00 -5.85
C GLN A 235 -12.89 10.82 -6.50
N ARG A 236 -13.26 11.89 -7.25
CA ARG A 236 -12.28 12.87 -7.74
C ARG A 236 -11.67 13.62 -6.56
N ILE A 237 -10.33 13.68 -6.51
CA ILE A 237 -9.57 14.33 -5.45
C ILE A 237 -8.70 15.49 -5.94
N GLY A 238 -8.49 15.61 -7.26
CA GLY A 238 -7.69 16.66 -7.88
C GLY A 238 -7.58 16.50 -9.37
N ALA A 239 -6.56 17.13 -9.96
CA ALA A 239 -6.26 17.05 -11.37
C ALA A 239 -4.76 16.97 -11.62
N ILE A 240 -4.36 16.26 -12.68
CA ILE A 240 -2.97 16.18 -13.14
C ILE A 240 -2.43 17.57 -13.44
N GLY A 241 -1.19 17.82 -13.08
CA GLY A 241 -0.47 19.05 -13.33
C GLY A 241 0.98 18.85 -13.73
N MET A 242 1.77 19.87 -13.46
CA MET A 242 3.20 19.91 -13.73
C MET A 242 3.92 20.69 -12.61
N THR A 243 3.42 20.59 -11.36
CA THR A 243 4.02 21.30 -10.21
C THR A 243 5.16 20.49 -9.61
N GLY A 244 6.09 21.14 -8.92
CA GLY A 244 7.28 20.50 -8.34
C GLY A 244 8.37 20.18 -9.37
N ARG A 245 9.12 19.08 -9.15
CA ARG A 245 10.22 18.67 -10.01
C ARG A 245 9.77 17.67 -11.07
N VAL A 246 9.46 18.15 -12.24
CA VAL A 246 8.92 17.36 -13.36
C VAL A 246 9.51 17.80 -14.70
N THR A 247 9.42 16.96 -15.73
CA THR A 247 9.81 17.25 -17.12
C THR A 247 8.60 17.41 -18.05
N GLY A 248 7.41 17.05 -17.59
CA GLY A 248 6.16 17.17 -18.34
C GLY A 248 4.94 16.79 -17.49
N PRO A 249 3.71 17.07 -17.97
CA PRO A 249 2.51 16.79 -17.20
C PRO A 249 2.30 15.30 -16.95
N HIS A 250 2.15 14.91 -15.69
CA HIS A 250 1.83 13.54 -15.26
C HIS A 250 1.33 13.52 -13.82
N LEU A 251 0.65 12.43 -13.44
CA LEU A 251 0.43 12.05 -12.06
C LEU A 251 1.56 11.15 -11.60
N HIS A 252 2.29 11.53 -10.55
CA HIS A 252 3.09 10.61 -9.78
C HIS A 252 2.22 9.97 -8.71
N PHE A 253 2.10 8.65 -8.73
CA PHE A 253 1.29 7.87 -7.82
C PHE A 253 2.14 6.89 -7.04
N SER A 254 2.10 6.94 -5.71
CA SER A 254 2.81 6.00 -4.85
C SER A 254 1.86 5.26 -3.91
N LEU A 255 2.22 4.03 -3.57
CA LEU A 255 1.60 3.24 -2.53
C LEU A 255 2.64 2.95 -1.44
N SER A 256 2.21 2.88 -0.18
CA SER A 256 3.10 2.51 0.92
C SER A 256 2.39 1.73 2.00
N TRP A 257 3.15 0.92 2.73
CA TRP A 257 2.79 0.37 4.03
C TRP A 257 3.69 0.99 5.08
N PHE A 258 3.13 1.85 5.91
CA PHE A 258 3.90 2.78 6.74
C PHE A 258 4.98 3.48 5.90
N LEU A 259 6.24 3.46 6.36
CA LEU A 259 7.36 4.12 5.67
C LEU A 259 7.94 3.32 4.50
N GLN A 260 7.47 2.09 4.26
CA GLN A 260 7.91 1.27 3.12
C GLN A 260 7.14 1.65 1.86
N TRP A 261 7.83 2.14 0.83
CA TRP A 261 7.27 2.34 -0.49
C TRP A 261 7.10 1.00 -1.19
N LEU A 262 5.97 0.83 -1.87
CA LEU A 262 5.55 -0.41 -2.52
C LEU A 262 5.27 -0.14 -4.00
N ASP A 263 5.39 -1.16 -4.83
CA ASP A 263 5.04 -1.08 -6.25
C ASP A 263 3.52 -1.03 -6.43
N PRO A 264 2.94 0.09 -6.88
CA PRO A 264 1.51 0.17 -7.08
C PRO A 264 1.02 -0.54 -8.34
N GLN A 265 1.91 -0.82 -9.31
CA GLN A 265 1.52 -1.33 -10.62
C GLN A 265 0.69 -2.62 -10.55
N PRO A 266 1.08 -3.68 -9.79
CA PRO A 266 0.32 -4.94 -9.75
C PRO A 266 -1.08 -4.80 -9.16
N VAL A 267 -1.34 -3.76 -8.36
CA VAL A 267 -2.64 -3.60 -7.68
C VAL A 267 -3.58 -2.61 -8.39
N VAL A 268 -3.04 -1.66 -9.16
CA VAL A 268 -3.86 -0.68 -9.90
C VAL A 268 -3.96 -0.98 -11.39
N LEU A 269 -3.12 -1.87 -11.89
CA LEU A 269 -3.13 -2.38 -13.27
C LEU A 269 -3.05 -3.93 -13.19
N PRO A 270 -4.11 -4.60 -12.75
CA PRO A 270 -4.12 -6.06 -12.74
C PRO A 270 -3.91 -6.59 -14.18
N ALA A 271 -3.19 -7.71 -14.29
CA ALA A 271 -2.88 -8.38 -15.55
C ALA A 271 -4.14 -8.83 -16.29
#